data_4bf4579e1e4e337ee14a14c5bd7db086
#
_entry.id   4bf4579e1e4e337ee14a14c5bd7db086
#
_cell.length_a   1.000
_cell.length_b   1.000
_cell.length_c   1.000
_cell.angle_alpha   90.00
_cell.angle_beta   90.00
_cell.angle_gamma   90.00
#
_symmetry.space_group_name_H-M   'P 1'
#
loop_
_entity.id
_entity.type
_entity.pdbx_description
1 polymer ?
#
loop_
_entity_poly.entity_id
_entity_poly.type
_entity_poly.pdbx_seq_one_letter_code
_entity_poly.pdbx_strand_id
1 'polypeptide(L)'
;MSPTDAPTTPRRIVVVGGVAGGMSAAARARRLDESASIVVLEQSDYVSFANCGLPYHLSGEIESRDALLLHTPESLRAALALDVRTGSRVTGIDRATRTVTVETAEATYALPYDALLLAPGAVAVRPPVEGLDHPAVHQLRTVPDLDAITARVAALPADGPRRAVVVGAGFIGLEAVEALVARGLDVALVELADHVLPPLDTELAPLLADELRAHGVALHLGVSASAVSSADDGAALVTLSDGTRLPADVVVVNVGVRPASDLARDAGLELGARGAIRVDGDQRTSDPHIWAVGDAVEVVHAVTGAAGPVPLAGPANRQGRRAADSMLGRRTTPQAAVLGTAIVRVFGLTAAVTGASQATLQRAGIAHEVVRIHPGHHAGYFPGAEQVHVVASFAPDGRLLGAQAVGRAGVDKRIDVLATALRAGMTADDLAELELAYAPPFGSAKDPVNMLGFVAQNVLDGTVPQWHPADLDEVRATSLVLDVRSRAEFARGHVAHALNVPHTELRERLDEVRAAAAGRPVAVHCQSGVRSNIATRVLVQSEFDARNLSGGWLSLTTAHPDLTPVLEPT
;
A
#
# COMPACT_ATOMS: atom_id res chain seq x y z
N MET A 1 35.26 -13.71 29.20
CA MET A 1 35.94 -12.44 28.84
C MET A 1 35.98 -11.59 30.09
N SER A 2 37.16 -11.25 30.58
CA SER A 2 37.35 -10.44 31.80
C SER A 2 36.83 -9.02 31.62
N PRO A 3 36.37 -8.34 32.68
CA PRO A 3 35.72 -7.03 32.61
C PRO A 3 36.71 -5.84 32.57
N THR A 4 37.83 -5.93 31.88
CA THR A 4 38.94 -4.96 32.03
C THR A 4 39.38 -4.24 30.77
N ASP A 5 38.55 -4.09 29.73
CA ASP A 5 38.83 -3.18 28.61
C ASP A 5 37.57 -2.41 28.17
N ALA A 6 36.93 -1.68 29.07
CA ALA A 6 35.99 -0.63 28.70
C ALA A 6 36.81 0.56 28.17
N PRO A 7 36.52 1.13 27.00
CA PRO A 7 37.17 2.34 26.52
C PRO A 7 36.96 3.45 27.55
N THR A 8 38.04 4.14 27.93
CA THR A 8 38.06 5.23 28.92
C THR A 8 37.24 6.45 28.47
N THR A 9 36.81 6.50 27.19
CA THR A 9 35.98 7.57 26.63
C THR A 9 34.68 6.98 26.07
N PRO A 10 33.52 7.51 26.48
CA PRO A 10 32.22 7.09 25.97
C PRO A 10 32.16 7.18 24.43
N ARG A 11 31.63 6.13 23.78
CA ARG A 11 31.42 6.13 22.33
C ARG A 11 30.40 7.20 21.94
N ARG A 12 30.74 8.06 20.99
CA ARG A 12 29.87 9.13 20.50
C ARG A 12 29.04 8.66 19.33
N ILE A 13 27.74 8.53 19.52
CA ILE A 13 26.77 8.16 18.50
C ILE A 13 25.95 9.40 18.17
N VAL A 14 25.94 9.80 16.89
CA VAL A 14 25.11 10.89 16.39
C VAL A 14 24.06 10.30 15.46
N VAL A 15 22.80 10.66 15.69
CA VAL A 15 21.63 10.24 14.91
C VAL A 15 21.01 11.46 14.24
N VAL A 16 20.90 11.46 12.93
CA VAL A 16 20.27 12.52 12.14
C VAL A 16 18.86 12.09 11.75
N GLY A 17 17.85 12.74 12.31
CA GLY A 17 16.43 12.41 12.17
C GLY A 17 15.87 11.68 13.38
N GLY A 18 14.87 12.29 14.01
CA GLY A 18 14.31 11.90 15.30
C GLY A 18 12.95 11.19 15.25
N VAL A 19 12.63 10.45 14.14
CA VAL A 19 11.35 9.73 14.01
C VAL A 19 11.63 8.21 13.95
N ALA A 20 10.89 7.44 13.21
CA ALA A 20 10.83 5.96 13.27
C ALA A 20 12.20 5.26 13.33
N GLY A 21 13.01 5.36 12.26
CA GLY A 21 14.28 4.65 12.16
C GLY A 21 15.34 5.18 13.15
N GLY A 22 15.47 6.51 13.26
CA GLY A 22 16.45 7.16 14.12
C GLY A 22 16.18 6.89 15.60
N MET A 23 14.93 7.07 16.05
CA MET A 23 14.58 6.82 17.46
C MET A 23 14.64 5.34 17.83
N SER A 24 14.26 4.44 16.91
CA SER A 24 14.45 2.99 17.13
C SER A 24 15.92 2.62 17.33
N ALA A 25 16.81 3.26 16.56
CA ALA A 25 18.25 3.05 16.71
C ALA A 25 18.80 3.67 18.00
N ALA A 26 18.46 4.92 18.31
CA ALA A 26 18.92 5.60 19.53
C ALA A 26 18.50 4.84 20.80
N ALA A 27 17.22 4.47 20.88
CA ALA A 27 16.69 3.70 22.00
C ALA A 27 17.33 2.31 22.11
N ARG A 28 17.62 1.65 20.98
CA ARG A 28 18.31 0.36 20.97
C ARG A 28 19.77 0.51 21.38
N ALA A 29 20.48 1.50 20.87
CA ALA A 29 21.88 1.76 21.19
C ALA A 29 22.06 2.00 22.70
N ARG A 30 21.19 2.81 23.34
CA ARG A 30 21.20 3.02 24.79
C ARG A 30 21.06 1.72 25.57
N ARG A 31 20.11 0.85 25.21
CA ARG A 31 19.91 -0.44 25.87
C ARG A 31 21.09 -1.41 25.69
N LEU A 32 21.97 -1.18 24.72
CA LEU A 32 23.14 -1.99 24.45
C LEU A 32 24.42 -1.46 25.10
N ASP A 33 24.52 -0.14 25.24
CA ASP A 33 25.66 0.57 25.84
C ASP A 33 25.17 1.78 26.65
N GLU A 34 25.10 1.60 27.95
CA GLU A 34 24.67 2.64 28.88
C GLU A 34 25.70 3.76 28.99
N SER A 35 26.97 3.49 28.66
CA SER A 35 28.06 4.48 28.71
C SER A 35 28.12 5.40 27.48
N ALA A 36 27.49 5.02 26.35
CA ALA A 36 27.56 5.77 25.11
C ALA A 36 26.97 7.18 25.24
N SER A 37 27.62 8.15 24.60
CA SER A 37 27.05 9.49 24.39
C SER A 37 26.19 9.45 23.14
N ILE A 38 24.88 9.60 23.25
CA ILE A 38 23.95 9.50 22.12
C ILE A 38 23.26 10.84 21.94
N VAL A 39 23.50 11.48 20.79
CA VAL A 39 22.90 12.75 20.37
C VAL A 39 21.95 12.48 19.20
N VAL A 40 20.70 12.92 19.31
CA VAL A 40 19.70 12.89 18.24
C VAL A 40 19.46 14.31 17.74
N LEU A 41 19.69 14.56 16.47
CA LEU A 41 19.50 15.84 15.81
C LEU A 41 18.23 15.78 14.94
N GLU A 42 17.22 16.57 15.31
CA GLU A 42 15.96 16.68 14.59
C GLU A 42 15.77 18.11 14.09
N GLN A 43 15.55 18.26 12.76
CA GLN A 43 15.43 19.60 12.15
C GLN A 43 14.11 20.31 12.51
N SER A 44 13.06 19.55 12.81
CA SER A 44 11.76 20.07 13.25
C SER A 44 11.71 20.24 14.78
N ASP A 45 10.63 20.83 15.26
CA ASP A 45 10.38 20.95 16.71
C ASP A 45 9.83 19.65 17.32
N TYR A 46 9.56 18.64 16.52
CA TYR A 46 8.86 17.41 16.91
C TYR A 46 9.71 16.18 16.72
N VAL A 47 9.93 15.44 17.80
CA VAL A 47 10.62 14.15 17.82
C VAL A 47 9.64 13.03 18.11
N SER A 48 9.87 11.85 17.59
CA SER A 48 9.09 10.65 17.93
C SER A 48 7.57 10.82 17.81
N PHE A 49 7.11 11.47 16.76
CA PHE A 49 5.68 11.65 16.52
C PHE A 49 5.08 10.54 15.64
N ALA A 50 3.78 10.30 15.80
CA ALA A 50 3.00 9.31 15.06
C ALA A 50 2.61 9.86 13.67
N ASN A 51 3.52 9.77 12.69
CA ASN A 51 3.32 10.27 11.33
C ASN A 51 2.04 9.68 10.68
N CYS A 52 1.83 8.36 10.82
CA CYS A 52 0.63 7.71 10.28
C CYS A 52 -0.67 8.10 11.02
N GLY A 53 -0.60 8.81 12.14
CA GLY A 53 -1.76 9.33 12.87
C GLY A 53 -2.26 10.68 12.35
N LEU A 54 -1.49 11.38 11.52
CA LEU A 54 -1.82 12.74 11.05
C LEU A 54 -3.18 12.81 10.34
N PRO A 55 -3.50 11.93 9.37
CA PRO A 55 -4.81 11.93 8.71
C PRO A 55 -5.97 11.66 9.70
N TYR A 56 -5.77 10.78 10.66
CA TYR A 56 -6.80 10.42 11.65
C TYR A 56 -7.04 11.51 12.69
N HIS A 57 -6.05 12.36 12.97
CA HIS A 57 -6.29 13.59 13.72
C HIS A 57 -6.98 14.65 12.86
N LEU A 58 -6.58 14.77 11.60
CA LEU A 58 -7.26 15.67 10.67
C LEU A 58 -8.75 15.31 10.53
N SER A 59 -9.11 14.01 10.48
CA SER A 59 -10.52 13.57 10.48
C SER A 59 -11.25 13.86 11.79
N GLY A 60 -10.55 13.91 12.90
CA GLY A 60 -11.10 14.05 14.26
C GLY A 60 -11.26 12.73 15.02
N GLU A 61 -10.89 11.59 14.42
CA GLU A 61 -10.89 10.30 15.11
C GLU A 61 -9.87 10.27 16.26
N ILE A 62 -8.68 10.84 16.04
CA ILE A 62 -7.74 11.14 17.12
C ILE A 62 -8.04 12.56 17.60
N GLU A 63 -8.76 12.67 18.71
CA GLU A 63 -9.23 13.97 19.21
C GLU A 63 -8.09 14.89 19.65
N SER A 64 -7.14 14.35 20.41
CA SER A 64 -6.01 15.12 20.93
C SER A 64 -4.82 15.11 19.98
N ARG A 65 -4.37 16.29 19.57
CA ARG A 65 -3.12 16.48 18.83
C ARG A 65 -1.90 15.95 19.62
N ASP A 66 -1.91 16.08 20.94
CA ASP A 66 -0.83 15.62 21.79
C ASP A 66 -0.68 14.10 21.82
N ALA A 67 -1.75 13.35 21.48
CA ALA A 67 -1.68 11.90 21.31
C ALA A 67 -0.76 11.48 20.14
N LEU A 68 -0.50 12.38 19.19
CA LEU A 68 0.46 12.16 18.12
C LEU A 68 1.91 12.35 18.55
N LEU A 69 2.16 13.10 19.64
CA LEU A 69 3.49 13.42 20.15
C LEU A 69 3.89 12.39 21.21
N LEU A 70 4.41 11.24 20.75
CA LEU A 70 4.66 10.08 21.61
C LEU A 70 5.70 10.36 22.70
N HIS A 71 6.69 11.21 22.41
CA HIS A 71 7.76 11.58 23.32
C HIS A 71 8.20 13.03 23.10
N THR A 72 8.72 13.63 24.18
CA THR A 72 9.42 14.93 24.15
C THR A 72 10.91 14.72 24.39
N PRO A 73 11.78 15.70 24.05
CA PRO A 73 13.20 15.64 24.41
C PRO A 73 13.45 15.35 25.89
N GLU A 74 12.65 15.95 26.78
CA GLU A 74 12.74 15.77 28.24
C GLU A 74 12.38 14.35 28.64
N SER A 75 11.28 13.78 28.10
CA SER A 75 10.87 12.41 28.40
C SER A 75 11.90 11.39 27.92
N LEU A 76 12.51 11.61 26.74
CA LEU A 76 13.55 10.76 26.20
C LEU A 76 14.87 10.87 26.97
N ARG A 77 15.20 12.07 27.45
CA ARG A 77 16.35 12.27 28.36
C ARG A 77 16.14 11.53 29.69
N ALA A 78 14.96 11.67 30.26
CA ALA A 78 14.63 11.02 31.55
C ALA A 78 14.60 9.49 31.44
N ALA A 79 14.00 8.95 30.38
CA ALA A 79 13.80 7.51 30.22
C ALA A 79 15.02 6.77 29.65
N LEU A 80 15.80 7.44 28.78
CA LEU A 80 16.84 6.79 27.96
C LEU A 80 18.16 7.57 27.97
N ALA A 81 18.32 8.61 28.76
CA ALA A 81 19.52 9.47 28.80
C ALA A 81 19.99 9.89 27.38
N LEU A 82 19.06 10.20 26.48
CA LEU A 82 19.35 10.69 25.13
C LEU A 82 19.46 12.22 25.15
N ASP A 83 20.47 12.78 24.48
CA ASP A 83 20.57 14.21 24.18
C ASP A 83 19.82 14.47 22.85
N VAL A 84 18.53 14.82 22.97
CA VAL A 84 17.68 15.10 21.80
C VAL A 84 17.63 16.61 21.60
N ARG A 85 18.04 17.04 20.39
CA ARG A 85 18.09 18.45 19.97
C ARG A 85 17.15 18.65 18.79
N THR A 86 16.01 19.26 19.05
CA THR A 86 15.06 19.73 18.03
C THR A 86 15.54 21.07 17.44
N GLY A 87 14.96 21.53 16.33
CA GLY A 87 15.39 22.72 15.62
C GLY A 87 16.87 22.67 15.16
N SER A 88 17.43 21.46 15.02
CA SER A 88 18.86 21.22 14.77
C SER A 88 19.05 20.52 13.44
N ARG A 89 19.31 21.29 12.39
CA ARG A 89 19.52 20.80 11.04
C ARG A 89 20.97 20.44 10.78
N VAL A 90 21.23 19.21 10.34
CA VAL A 90 22.55 18.83 9.84
C VAL A 90 22.67 19.27 8.39
N THR A 91 23.68 20.11 8.11
CA THR A 91 23.92 20.69 6.78
C THR A 91 25.17 20.17 6.08
N GLY A 92 26.04 19.45 6.81
CA GLY A 92 27.25 18.86 6.22
C GLY A 92 27.82 17.72 7.05
N ILE A 93 28.57 16.84 6.39
CA ILE A 93 29.31 15.74 7.00
C ILE A 93 30.75 15.80 6.51
N ASP A 94 31.70 16.00 7.42
CA ASP A 94 33.12 15.82 7.14
C ASP A 94 33.54 14.40 7.58
N ARG A 95 33.72 13.53 6.60
CA ARG A 95 34.12 12.14 6.81
C ARG A 95 35.57 11.97 7.28
N ALA A 96 36.43 12.90 6.92
CA ALA A 96 37.84 12.84 7.30
C ALA A 96 38.06 13.16 8.77
N THR A 97 37.36 14.18 9.27
CA THR A 97 37.41 14.58 10.69
C THR A 97 36.36 13.90 11.53
N ARG A 98 35.40 13.18 10.91
CA ARG A 98 34.23 12.55 11.54
C ARG A 98 33.42 13.57 12.34
N THR A 99 33.01 14.63 11.68
CA THR A 99 32.16 15.66 12.28
C THR A 99 30.92 15.92 11.40
N VAL A 100 29.83 16.29 12.02
CA VAL A 100 28.66 16.85 11.33
C VAL A 100 28.57 18.34 11.63
N THR A 101 28.20 19.14 10.63
CA THR A 101 27.86 20.55 10.81
C THR A 101 26.39 20.65 11.16
N VAL A 102 26.10 21.27 12.29
CA VAL A 102 24.73 21.46 12.80
C VAL A 102 24.40 22.94 12.78
N GLU A 103 23.28 23.28 12.18
CA GLU A 103 22.71 24.62 12.10
C GLU A 103 21.44 24.69 12.96
N THR A 104 21.37 25.71 13.82
CA THR A 104 20.19 26.06 14.60
C THR A 104 19.82 27.52 14.33
N ALA A 105 18.71 28.00 14.89
CA ALA A 105 18.34 29.41 14.79
C ALA A 105 19.38 30.36 15.41
N GLU A 106 20.20 29.88 16.38
CA GLU A 106 21.13 30.70 17.16
C GLU A 106 22.58 30.54 16.72
N ALA A 107 23.00 29.36 16.19
CA ALA A 107 24.39 29.06 15.92
C ALA A 107 24.58 27.94 14.89
N THR A 108 25.77 27.95 14.29
CA THR A 108 26.30 26.81 13.54
C THR A 108 27.50 26.24 14.30
N TYR A 109 27.52 24.92 14.51
CA TYR A 109 28.61 24.25 15.24
C TYR A 109 28.94 22.88 14.65
N ALA A 110 30.14 22.37 14.95
CA ALA A 110 30.56 21.03 14.57
C ALA A 110 30.36 20.06 15.74
N LEU A 111 29.83 18.86 15.44
CA LEU A 111 29.63 17.79 16.42
C LEU A 111 30.40 16.54 15.98
N PRO A 112 31.38 16.05 16.76
CA PRO A 112 32.16 14.87 16.42
C PRO A 112 31.39 13.57 16.70
N TYR A 113 31.62 12.53 15.88
CA TYR A 113 31.04 11.21 16.03
C TYR A 113 32.07 10.08 15.91
N ASP A 114 31.80 8.96 16.56
CA ASP A 114 32.47 7.68 16.34
C ASP A 114 31.61 6.75 15.47
N ALA A 115 30.28 6.94 15.54
CA ALA A 115 29.29 6.34 14.66
C ALA A 115 28.21 7.37 14.32
N LEU A 116 27.88 7.50 13.03
CA LEU A 116 26.83 8.39 12.52
C LEU A 116 25.71 7.56 11.90
N LEU A 117 24.47 7.82 12.32
CA LEU A 117 23.27 7.25 11.70
C LEU A 117 22.50 8.32 10.94
N LEU A 118 22.27 8.08 9.65
CA LEU A 118 21.41 8.90 8.81
C LEU A 118 20.01 8.28 8.75
N ALA A 119 19.02 8.98 9.29
CA ALA A 119 17.60 8.64 9.24
C ALA A 119 16.75 9.82 8.75
N PRO A 120 17.14 10.48 7.63
CA PRO A 120 16.50 11.73 7.19
C PRO A 120 15.11 11.51 6.60
N GLY A 121 14.71 10.26 6.41
CA GLY A 121 13.41 9.88 5.83
C GLY A 121 13.30 10.20 4.34
N ALA A 122 12.13 10.64 3.91
CA ALA A 122 11.85 11.06 2.56
C ALA A 122 11.25 12.48 2.54
N VAL A 123 11.28 13.13 1.41
CA VAL A 123 10.64 14.42 1.17
C VAL A 123 9.52 14.23 0.15
N ALA A 124 8.44 15.01 0.28
CA ALA A 124 7.36 14.98 -0.69
C ALA A 124 7.86 15.41 -2.07
N VAL A 125 7.39 14.72 -3.10
CA VAL A 125 7.62 15.13 -4.48
C VAL A 125 6.83 16.39 -4.75
N ARG A 126 7.51 17.44 -5.24
CA ARG A 126 6.86 18.65 -5.75
C ARG A 126 6.77 18.50 -7.28
N PRO A 127 5.58 18.25 -7.84
CA PRO A 127 5.43 18.10 -9.28
C PRO A 127 5.69 19.46 -9.98
N PRO A 128 6.02 19.45 -11.27
CA PRO A 128 6.24 20.68 -12.05
C PRO A 128 4.91 21.38 -12.42
N VAL A 129 4.15 21.77 -11.40
CA VAL A 129 2.86 22.44 -11.49
C VAL A 129 3.07 23.90 -11.09
N GLU A 130 2.61 24.82 -11.92
CA GLU A 130 2.67 26.25 -11.62
C GLU A 130 1.73 26.60 -10.46
N GLY A 131 2.16 27.52 -9.59
CA GLY A 131 1.33 28.05 -8.50
C GLY A 131 1.23 27.16 -7.25
N LEU A 132 2.10 26.17 -7.07
CA LEU A 132 2.12 25.36 -5.83
C LEU A 132 2.53 26.16 -4.57
N ASP A 133 2.92 27.42 -4.71
CA ASP A 133 3.15 28.33 -3.56
C ASP A 133 1.88 29.08 -3.13
N HIS A 134 0.73 28.80 -3.75
CA HIS A 134 -0.54 29.40 -3.37
C HIS A 134 -0.90 29.04 -1.91
N PRO A 135 -1.40 30.00 -1.08
CA PRO A 135 -1.65 29.78 0.35
C PRO A 135 -2.65 28.66 0.69
N ALA A 136 -3.47 28.24 -0.27
CA ALA A 136 -4.39 27.10 -0.09
C ALA A 136 -3.74 25.74 -0.36
N VAL A 137 -2.50 25.69 -0.86
CA VAL A 137 -1.79 24.44 -1.21
C VAL A 137 -0.98 23.94 -0.03
N HIS A 138 -1.23 22.71 0.34
CA HIS A 138 -0.61 22.04 1.47
C HIS A 138 -0.10 20.64 1.07
N GLN A 139 0.73 20.08 1.92
CA GLN A 139 1.11 18.66 1.95
C GLN A 139 0.66 18.08 3.28
N LEU A 140 0.53 16.77 3.39
CA LEU A 140 0.23 16.09 4.66
C LEU A 140 1.33 15.09 4.97
N ARG A 141 2.36 15.53 5.70
CA ARG A 141 3.51 14.71 6.03
C ARG A 141 4.06 14.94 7.45
N THR A 142 4.01 16.16 7.94
CA THR A 142 4.60 16.58 9.21
C THR A 142 3.54 17.18 10.12
N VAL A 143 3.88 17.37 11.40
CA VAL A 143 2.96 18.03 12.35
C VAL A 143 2.65 19.47 11.91
N PRO A 144 3.62 20.30 11.46
CA PRO A 144 3.29 21.62 10.92
C PRO A 144 2.37 21.58 9.69
N ASP A 145 2.49 20.58 8.82
CA ASP A 145 1.56 20.43 7.68
C ASP A 145 0.13 20.18 8.16
N LEU A 146 -0.04 19.28 9.15
CA LEU A 146 -1.32 19.00 9.78
C LEU A 146 -1.92 20.27 10.40
N ASP A 147 -1.12 21.02 11.17
CA ASP A 147 -1.54 22.26 11.82
C ASP A 147 -2.00 23.29 10.79
N ALA A 148 -1.28 23.44 9.68
CA ALA A 148 -1.62 24.36 8.61
C ALA A 148 -2.94 23.98 7.90
N ILE A 149 -3.15 22.70 7.59
CA ILE A 149 -4.41 22.21 7.00
C ILE A 149 -5.56 22.41 8.00
N THR A 150 -5.37 22.03 9.25
CA THR A 150 -6.38 22.16 10.30
C THR A 150 -6.80 23.61 10.52
N ALA A 151 -5.82 24.53 10.61
CA ALA A 151 -6.08 25.96 10.72
C ALA A 151 -6.84 26.50 9.49
N ARG A 152 -6.46 26.07 8.29
CA ARG A 152 -7.13 26.47 7.05
C ARG A 152 -8.58 26.00 7.03
N VAL A 153 -8.83 24.73 7.35
CA VAL A 153 -10.19 24.15 7.41
C VAL A 153 -11.06 24.86 8.46
N ALA A 154 -10.49 25.18 9.63
CA ALA A 154 -11.18 25.87 10.71
C ALA A 154 -11.54 27.33 10.35
N ALA A 155 -10.75 27.97 9.49
CA ALA A 155 -10.99 29.35 9.04
C ALA A 155 -12.07 29.45 7.93
N LEU A 156 -12.53 28.33 7.36
CA LEU A 156 -13.57 28.34 6.33
C LEU A 156 -14.94 28.72 6.93
N PRO A 157 -15.75 29.52 6.24
CA PRO A 157 -17.06 29.92 6.71
C PRO A 157 -17.99 28.70 6.88
N ALA A 158 -18.82 28.74 7.92
CA ALA A 158 -19.77 27.67 8.19
C ALA A 158 -20.88 27.58 7.12
N ASP A 159 -21.32 28.74 6.60
CA ASP A 159 -22.42 28.86 5.64
C ASP A 159 -21.92 29.15 4.21
N GLY A 160 -20.68 28.75 3.89
CA GLY A 160 -20.07 28.99 2.58
C GLY A 160 -19.60 27.71 1.89
N PRO A 161 -19.06 27.82 0.68
CA PRO A 161 -18.40 26.71 0.02
C PRO A 161 -17.24 26.17 0.89
N ARG A 162 -17.13 24.87 0.98
CA ARG A 162 -16.05 24.17 1.71
C ARG A 162 -15.48 23.10 0.78
N ARG A 163 -14.67 23.53 -0.17
CA ARG A 163 -14.18 22.70 -1.29
C ARG A 163 -12.74 22.28 -1.04
N ALA A 164 -12.44 21.03 -1.30
CA ALA A 164 -11.07 20.53 -1.27
C ALA A 164 -10.72 19.81 -2.57
N VAL A 165 -9.47 19.97 -3.00
CA VAL A 165 -8.87 19.17 -4.08
C VAL A 165 -7.68 18.42 -3.51
N VAL A 166 -7.72 17.08 -3.62
CA VAL A 166 -6.59 16.22 -3.28
C VAL A 166 -5.95 15.75 -4.57
N VAL A 167 -4.64 15.99 -4.71
CA VAL A 167 -3.85 15.57 -5.89
C VAL A 167 -2.98 14.40 -5.50
N GLY A 168 -3.25 13.24 -6.11
CA GLY A 168 -2.64 11.94 -5.85
C GLY A 168 -3.54 11.01 -5.05
N ALA A 169 -3.91 9.87 -5.65
CA ALA A 169 -4.75 8.83 -5.05
C ALA A 169 -3.95 7.64 -4.48
N GLY A 170 -2.74 7.90 -3.95
CA GLY A 170 -1.97 6.92 -3.17
C GLY A 170 -2.53 6.78 -1.74
N PHE A 171 -1.85 5.99 -0.89
CA PHE A 171 -2.27 5.74 0.50
C PHE A 171 -2.60 7.02 1.27
N ILE A 172 -1.67 7.96 1.33
CA ILE A 172 -1.85 9.23 2.08
C ILE A 172 -2.94 10.10 1.45
N GLY A 173 -3.04 10.11 0.12
CA GLY A 173 -4.09 10.87 -0.58
C GLY A 173 -5.49 10.37 -0.25
N LEU A 174 -5.69 9.06 -0.20
CA LEU A 174 -6.98 8.45 0.17
C LEU A 174 -7.34 8.73 1.64
N GLU A 175 -6.37 8.65 2.56
CA GLU A 175 -6.57 9.03 3.96
C GLU A 175 -6.89 10.54 4.11
N ALA A 176 -6.25 11.40 3.30
CA ALA A 176 -6.55 12.84 3.29
C ALA A 176 -7.97 13.12 2.76
N VAL A 177 -8.42 12.41 1.72
CA VAL A 177 -9.80 12.50 1.19
C VAL A 177 -10.80 12.16 2.29
N GLU A 178 -10.65 11.00 2.94
CA GLU A 178 -11.52 10.57 4.04
C GLU A 178 -11.57 11.60 5.18
N ALA A 179 -10.39 12.12 5.55
CA ALA A 179 -10.29 13.12 6.61
C ALA A 179 -11.01 14.44 6.25
N LEU A 180 -10.85 14.94 5.02
CA LEU A 180 -11.50 16.17 4.58
C LEU A 180 -13.01 16.03 4.42
N VAL A 181 -13.50 14.89 3.92
CA VAL A 181 -14.93 14.55 3.90
C VAL A 181 -15.50 14.52 5.33
N ALA A 182 -14.80 13.89 6.28
CA ALA A 182 -15.21 13.87 7.69
C ALA A 182 -15.29 15.28 8.31
N ARG A 183 -14.54 16.25 7.79
CA ARG A 183 -14.61 17.67 8.17
C ARG A 183 -15.70 18.47 7.42
N GLY A 184 -16.50 17.80 6.61
CA GLY A 184 -17.61 18.41 5.87
C GLY A 184 -17.18 19.24 4.66
N LEU A 185 -16.09 18.85 3.98
CA LEU A 185 -15.69 19.46 2.71
C LEU A 185 -16.22 18.62 1.54
N ASP A 186 -16.57 19.32 0.45
CA ASP A 186 -16.80 18.72 -0.86
C ASP A 186 -15.44 18.43 -1.49
N VAL A 187 -15.10 17.14 -1.68
CA VAL A 187 -13.75 16.72 -2.08
C VAL A 187 -13.72 16.24 -3.52
N ALA A 188 -12.79 16.79 -4.31
CA ALA A 188 -12.37 16.24 -5.60
C ALA A 188 -11.00 15.57 -5.46
N LEU A 189 -10.87 14.36 -5.98
CA LEU A 189 -9.62 13.59 -6.01
C LEU A 189 -9.11 13.51 -7.45
N VAL A 190 -7.87 13.95 -7.65
CA VAL A 190 -7.19 13.98 -8.96
C VAL A 190 -6.06 12.95 -8.96
N GLU A 191 -6.04 12.05 -9.94
CA GLU A 191 -5.02 11.01 -10.07
C GLU A 191 -4.57 10.88 -11.54
N LEU A 192 -3.24 10.83 -11.75
CA LEU A 192 -2.64 10.66 -13.07
C LEU A 192 -2.88 9.25 -13.64
N ALA A 193 -2.89 8.23 -12.77
CA ALA A 193 -3.24 6.87 -13.18
C ALA A 193 -4.74 6.78 -13.54
N ASP A 194 -5.10 5.78 -14.32
CA ASP A 194 -6.47 5.49 -14.72
C ASP A 194 -7.33 4.91 -13.57
N HIS A 195 -6.73 4.66 -12.41
CA HIS A 195 -7.40 4.11 -11.22
C HIS A 195 -6.81 4.66 -9.91
N VAL A 196 -7.59 4.56 -8.84
CA VAL A 196 -7.17 4.92 -7.48
C VAL A 196 -6.24 3.84 -6.90
N LEU A 197 -5.38 4.22 -5.97
CA LEU A 197 -4.39 3.37 -5.29
C LEU A 197 -3.51 2.60 -6.30
N PRO A 198 -2.63 3.27 -7.05
CA PRO A 198 -1.83 2.64 -8.13
C PRO A 198 -1.06 1.35 -7.80
N PRO A 199 -0.67 1.05 -6.53
CA PRO A 199 -0.13 -0.26 -6.16
C PRO A 199 -1.12 -1.42 -6.23
N LEU A 200 -2.44 -1.14 -6.20
CA LEU A 200 -3.50 -2.14 -6.33
C LEU A 200 -3.68 -2.50 -7.81
N ASP A 201 -4.01 -3.76 -8.10
CA ASP A 201 -4.32 -4.16 -9.48
C ASP A 201 -5.65 -3.53 -9.94
N THR A 202 -5.72 -3.18 -11.23
CA THR A 202 -6.84 -2.44 -11.84
C THR A 202 -8.21 -3.10 -11.63
N GLU A 203 -8.25 -4.39 -11.41
CA GLU A 203 -9.48 -5.15 -11.19
C GLU A 203 -10.06 -5.03 -9.75
N LEU A 204 -9.28 -4.54 -8.78
CA LEU A 204 -9.77 -4.27 -7.42
C LEU A 204 -10.02 -2.78 -7.17
N ALA A 205 -9.35 -1.92 -7.91
CA ALA A 205 -9.44 -0.47 -7.75
C ALA A 205 -10.86 0.11 -7.92
N PRO A 206 -11.73 -0.40 -8.83
CA PRO A 206 -13.11 0.08 -8.95
C PRO A 206 -13.93 -0.05 -7.67
N LEU A 207 -13.66 -1.05 -6.83
CA LEU A 207 -14.34 -1.19 -5.53
C LEU A 207 -14.09 0.03 -4.63
N LEU A 208 -12.86 0.53 -4.62
CA LEU A 208 -12.50 1.75 -3.88
C LEU A 208 -13.07 3.00 -4.55
N ALA A 209 -13.05 3.07 -5.89
CA ALA A 209 -13.62 4.19 -6.63
C ALA A 209 -15.13 4.33 -6.37
N ASP A 210 -15.86 3.23 -6.30
CA ASP A 210 -17.28 3.22 -6.00
C ASP A 210 -17.56 3.63 -4.54
N GLU A 211 -16.75 3.17 -3.60
CA GLU A 211 -16.85 3.61 -2.20
C GLU A 211 -16.59 5.12 -2.05
N LEU A 212 -15.59 5.66 -2.76
CA LEU A 212 -15.32 7.10 -2.79
C LEU A 212 -16.50 7.90 -3.37
N ARG A 213 -17.06 7.45 -4.51
CA ARG A 213 -18.25 8.07 -5.13
C ARG A 213 -19.48 8.01 -4.22
N ALA A 214 -19.67 6.88 -3.53
CA ALA A 214 -20.78 6.71 -2.58
C ALA A 214 -20.69 7.71 -1.40
N HIS A 215 -19.49 8.19 -1.09
CA HIS A 215 -19.27 9.23 -0.07
C HIS A 215 -19.16 10.65 -0.68
N GLY A 216 -19.60 10.85 -1.94
CA GLY A 216 -19.68 12.16 -2.58
C GLY A 216 -18.35 12.69 -3.14
N VAL A 217 -17.30 11.87 -3.20
CA VAL A 217 -16.01 12.30 -3.76
C VAL A 217 -16.06 12.34 -5.28
N ALA A 218 -15.73 13.50 -5.87
CA ALA A 218 -15.57 13.65 -7.31
C ALA A 218 -14.22 13.07 -7.75
N LEU A 219 -14.23 12.07 -8.65
CA LEU A 219 -13.00 11.41 -9.13
C LEU A 219 -12.61 11.96 -10.52
N HIS A 220 -11.36 12.40 -10.63
CA HIS A 220 -10.71 12.81 -11.88
C HIS A 220 -9.49 11.92 -12.10
N LEU A 221 -9.69 10.81 -12.83
CA LEU A 221 -8.68 9.78 -13.09
C LEU A 221 -8.10 9.94 -14.50
N GLY A 222 -6.85 9.52 -14.71
CA GLY A 222 -6.13 9.66 -15.98
C GLY A 222 -5.72 11.10 -16.30
N VAL A 223 -5.80 12.00 -15.31
CA VAL A 223 -5.48 13.43 -15.48
C VAL A 223 -4.57 13.92 -14.35
N SER A 224 -3.82 14.99 -14.61
CA SER A 224 -2.95 15.61 -13.61
C SER A 224 -3.33 17.07 -13.38
N ALA A 225 -2.98 17.61 -12.21
CA ALA A 225 -2.98 19.06 -12.02
C ALA A 225 -1.88 19.69 -12.90
N SER A 226 -2.21 20.76 -13.62
CA SER A 226 -1.29 21.50 -14.50
C SER A 226 -0.93 22.88 -13.95
N ALA A 227 -1.86 23.53 -13.24
CA ALA A 227 -1.61 24.81 -12.60
C ALA A 227 -2.55 25.03 -11.41
N VAL A 228 -2.12 25.88 -10.48
CA VAL A 228 -2.95 26.44 -9.41
C VAL A 228 -2.89 27.97 -9.51
N SER A 229 -4.03 28.62 -9.57
CA SER A 229 -4.15 30.08 -9.61
C SER A 229 -5.18 30.56 -8.58
N SER A 230 -5.31 31.86 -8.38
CA SER A 230 -6.38 32.42 -7.56
C SER A 230 -7.66 32.56 -8.37
N ALA A 231 -8.80 32.22 -7.79
CA ALA A 231 -10.13 32.51 -8.29
C ALA A 231 -10.59 33.91 -7.81
N ASP A 232 -11.64 34.44 -8.40
CA ASP A 232 -12.18 35.77 -8.07
C ASP A 232 -12.69 35.90 -6.63
N ASP A 233 -13.10 34.77 -6.03
CA ASP A 233 -13.56 34.66 -4.63
C ASP A 233 -12.40 34.47 -3.62
N GLY A 234 -11.14 34.46 -4.09
CA GLY A 234 -9.94 34.28 -3.27
C GLY A 234 -9.62 32.81 -2.96
N ALA A 235 -10.40 31.86 -3.46
CA ALA A 235 -10.09 30.44 -3.42
C ALA A 235 -8.96 30.09 -4.41
N ALA A 236 -8.37 28.92 -4.28
CA ALA A 236 -7.51 28.36 -5.32
C ALA A 236 -8.36 27.83 -6.48
N LEU A 237 -7.82 27.89 -7.68
CA LEU A 237 -8.37 27.29 -8.88
C LEU A 237 -7.37 26.31 -9.45
N VAL A 238 -7.64 25.02 -9.27
CA VAL A 238 -6.79 23.94 -9.79
C VAL A 238 -7.21 23.65 -11.22
N THR A 239 -6.30 23.82 -12.17
CA THR A 239 -6.51 23.48 -13.58
C THR A 239 -5.91 22.10 -13.84
N LEU A 240 -6.68 21.21 -14.47
CA LEU A 240 -6.26 19.85 -14.83
C LEU A 240 -5.70 19.82 -16.27
N SER A 241 -5.02 18.72 -16.60
CA SER A 241 -4.40 18.52 -17.93
C SER A 241 -5.41 18.41 -19.07
N ASP A 242 -6.66 18.07 -18.79
CA ASP A 242 -7.78 18.04 -19.74
C ASP A 242 -8.52 19.38 -19.89
N GLY A 243 -8.07 20.42 -19.17
CA GLY A 243 -8.68 21.74 -19.14
C GLY A 243 -9.78 21.93 -18.09
N THR A 244 -10.16 20.90 -17.34
CA THR A 244 -11.11 21.00 -16.22
C THR A 244 -10.55 21.95 -15.15
N ARG A 245 -11.42 22.77 -14.56
CA ARG A 245 -11.05 23.77 -13.55
C ARG A 245 -11.83 23.52 -12.27
N LEU A 246 -11.13 23.27 -11.18
CA LEU A 246 -11.68 22.90 -9.88
C LEU A 246 -11.41 24.01 -8.86
N PRO A 247 -12.43 24.75 -8.40
CA PRO A 247 -12.25 25.70 -7.30
C PRO A 247 -12.02 24.94 -5.99
N ALA A 248 -11.07 25.42 -5.16
CA ALA A 248 -10.71 24.78 -3.92
C ALA A 248 -10.36 25.79 -2.84
N ASP A 249 -10.89 25.58 -1.66
CA ASP A 249 -10.53 26.33 -0.45
C ASP A 249 -9.31 25.72 0.25
N VAL A 250 -9.11 24.40 0.04
CA VAL A 250 -7.94 23.62 0.49
C VAL A 250 -7.47 22.73 -0.66
N VAL A 251 -6.17 22.74 -0.95
CA VAL A 251 -5.54 21.81 -1.91
C VAL A 251 -4.48 21.00 -1.18
N VAL A 252 -4.57 19.67 -1.24
CA VAL A 252 -3.59 18.78 -0.64
C VAL A 252 -2.86 18.00 -1.74
N VAL A 253 -1.53 18.19 -1.84
CA VAL A 253 -0.71 17.57 -2.88
C VAL A 253 0.11 16.43 -2.29
N ASN A 254 -0.24 15.19 -2.63
CA ASN A 254 0.39 13.96 -2.14
C ASN A 254 0.74 12.99 -3.29
N VAL A 255 1.56 13.45 -4.24
CA VAL A 255 1.95 12.70 -5.45
C VAL A 255 3.19 11.82 -5.26
N GLY A 256 3.45 11.41 -4.03
CA GLY A 256 4.55 10.53 -3.66
C GLY A 256 5.69 11.23 -2.96
N VAL A 257 6.74 10.45 -2.65
CA VAL A 257 7.91 10.89 -1.90
C VAL A 257 9.20 10.43 -2.60
N ARG A 258 10.30 11.15 -2.36
CA ARG A 258 11.65 10.75 -2.75
C ARG A 258 12.55 10.66 -1.52
N PRO A 259 13.60 9.82 -1.54
CA PRO A 259 14.60 9.77 -0.48
C PRO A 259 15.18 11.16 -0.17
N ALA A 260 15.28 11.50 1.12
CA ALA A 260 15.98 12.71 1.57
C ALA A 260 17.48 12.46 1.66
N SER A 261 18.12 12.18 0.52
CA SER A 261 19.51 11.72 0.42
C SER A 261 20.51 12.83 0.08
N ASP A 262 20.09 14.09 0.05
CA ASP A 262 20.93 15.20 -0.35
C ASP A 262 22.19 15.30 0.54
N LEU A 263 22.04 15.21 1.87
CA LEU A 263 23.16 15.22 2.82
C LEU A 263 24.16 14.06 2.56
N ALA A 264 23.66 12.88 2.23
CA ALA A 264 24.50 11.71 1.92
C ALA A 264 25.26 11.89 0.60
N ARG A 265 24.59 12.42 -0.43
CA ARG A 265 25.20 12.75 -1.72
C ARG A 265 26.32 13.77 -1.57
N ASP A 266 26.05 14.87 -0.86
CA ASP A 266 26.99 15.97 -0.68
C ASP A 266 28.21 15.54 0.15
N ALA A 267 28.04 14.52 1.03
CA ALA A 267 29.13 13.86 1.74
C ALA A 267 29.88 12.81 0.88
N GLY A 268 29.51 12.58 -0.38
CA GLY A 268 30.12 11.60 -1.27
C GLY A 268 29.86 10.14 -0.89
N LEU A 269 28.70 9.85 -0.25
CA LEU A 269 28.24 8.48 -0.01
C LEU A 269 27.62 7.90 -1.28
N GLU A 270 27.73 6.58 -1.46
CA GLU A 270 27.12 5.90 -2.60
C GLU A 270 25.59 5.95 -2.53
N LEU A 271 24.99 6.33 -3.67
CA LEU A 271 23.54 6.29 -3.87
C LEU A 271 23.19 5.19 -4.88
N GLY A 272 22.07 4.55 -4.66
CA GLY A 272 21.50 3.52 -5.51
C GLY A 272 20.29 4.00 -6.33
N ALA A 273 19.39 3.08 -6.61
CA ALA A 273 18.21 3.34 -7.44
C ALA A 273 17.35 4.49 -6.88
N ARG A 274 16.88 5.34 -7.76
CA ARG A 274 16.05 6.53 -7.45
C ARG A 274 16.68 7.47 -6.42
N GLY A 275 18.03 7.49 -6.32
CA GLY A 275 18.75 8.35 -5.41
C GLY A 275 18.71 7.92 -3.94
N ALA A 276 18.30 6.71 -3.63
CA ALA A 276 18.32 6.18 -2.27
C ALA A 276 19.75 5.93 -1.78
N ILE A 277 19.98 6.08 -0.48
CA ILE A 277 21.30 5.80 0.11
C ILE A 277 21.55 4.30 0.06
N ARG A 278 22.69 3.91 -0.54
CA ARG A 278 23.10 2.52 -0.62
C ARG A 278 23.62 2.03 0.72
N VAL A 279 23.11 0.89 1.17
CA VAL A 279 23.52 0.27 2.42
C VAL A 279 23.74 -1.23 2.24
N ASP A 280 24.58 -1.82 3.08
CA ASP A 280 24.75 -3.26 3.17
C ASP A 280 23.66 -3.92 4.04
N GLY A 281 23.74 -5.23 4.22
CA GLY A 281 22.78 -5.98 5.05
C GLY A 281 22.72 -5.55 6.52
N ASP A 282 23.75 -4.84 7.00
CA ASP A 282 23.88 -4.32 8.36
C ASP A 282 23.57 -2.83 8.48
N GLN A 283 23.01 -2.24 7.41
CA GLN A 283 22.66 -0.82 7.28
C GLN A 283 23.87 0.12 7.20
N ARG A 284 25.09 -0.40 6.93
CA ARG A 284 26.28 0.44 6.76
C ARG A 284 26.32 1.00 5.35
N THR A 285 26.67 2.27 5.22
CA THR A 285 26.88 2.94 3.94
C THR A 285 28.25 2.58 3.33
N SER A 286 28.66 3.25 2.25
CA SER A 286 30.02 3.17 1.68
C SER A 286 31.11 3.69 2.63
N ASP A 287 30.73 4.33 3.74
CA ASP A 287 31.64 4.75 4.81
C ASP A 287 31.52 3.82 6.03
N PRO A 288 32.64 3.29 6.59
CA PRO A 288 32.60 2.33 7.69
C PRO A 288 32.09 2.90 9.02
N HIS A 289 31.98 4.22 9.15
CA HIS A 289 31.52 4.93 10.34
C HIS A 289 30.12 5.52 10.19
N ILE A 290 29.46 5.33 9.01
CA ILE A 290 28.18 5.91 8.71
C ILE A 290 27.18 4.80 8.33
N TRP A 291 26.03 4.81 8.98
CA TRP A 291 24.86 3.94 8.71
C TRP A 291 23.71 4.78 8.19
N ALA A 292 22.78 4.14 7.48
CA ALA A 292 21.56 4.81 7.06
C ALA A 292 20.36 3.87 7.16
N VAL A 293 19.16 4.44 7.47
CA VAL A 293 17.93 3.68 7.70
C VAL A 293 16.69 4.45 7.25
N GLY A 294 15.57 3.75 7.11
CA GLY A 294 14.25 4.30 6.82
C GLY A 294 14.02 4.60 5.35
N ASP A 295 13.13 5.56 5.08
CA ASP A 295 12.66 5.87 3.73
C ASP A 295 13.76 6.39 2.79
N ALA A 296 14.91 6.75 3.34
CA ALA A 296 16.05 7.26 2.59
C ALA A 296 16.92 6.17 1.96
N VAL A 297 16.79 4.91 2.38
CA VAL A 297 17.71 3.84 1.97
C VAL A 297 17.18 2.96 0.84
N GLU A 298 18.11 2.38 0.09
CA GLU A 298 17.83 1.36 -0.89
C GLU A 298 17.56 0.01 -0.21
N VAL A 299 16.52 -0.67 -0.64
CA VAL A 299 16.18 -2.03 -0.23
C VAL A 299 15.92 -2.90 -1.46
N VAL A 300 16.02 -4.22 -1.30
CA VAL A 300 15.72 -5.18 -2.38
C VAL A 300 14.32 -5.73 -2.20
N HIS A 301 13.53 -5.74 -3.27
CA HIS A 301 12.20 -6.33 -3.28
C HIS A 301 12.28 -7.87 -3.31
N ALA A 302 11.55 -8.54 -2.42
CA ALA A 302 11.70 -9.98 -2.20
C ALA A 302 11.33 -10.86 -3.40
N VAL A 303 10.41 -10.41 -4.23
CA VAL A 303 9.91 -11.17 -5.38
C VAL A 303 10.67 -10.83 -6.66
N THR A 304 10.84 -9.55 -6.94
CA THR A 304 11.43 -9.11 -8.22
C THR A 304 12.94 -8.97 -8.18
N GLY A 305 13.55 -8.95 -7.00
CA GLY A 305 14.97 -8.62 -6.83
C GLY A 305 15.32 -7.16 -7.15
N ALA A 306 14.34 -6.34 -7.52
CA ALA A 306 14.57 -4.94 -7.88
C ALA A 306 15.00 -4.13 -6.66
N ALA A 307 16.01 -3.28 -6.83
CA ALA A 307 16.47 -2.35 -5.82
C ALA A 307 15.69 -1.03 -5.89
N GLY A 308 15.40 -0.42 -4.73
CA GLY A 308 14.77 0.89 -4.64
C GLY A 308 14.29 1.23 -3.23
N PRO A 309 13.84 2.47 -2.99
CA PRO A 309 13.26 2.86 -1.71
C PRO A 309 11.87 2.25 -1.51
N VAL A 310 11.58 1.84 -0.27
CA VAL A 310 10.23 1.41 0.17
C VAL A 310 9.89 2.16 1.45
N PRO A 311 9.18 3.29 1.35
CA PRO A 311 8.92 4.19 2.47
C PRO A 311 7.81 3.64 3.37
N LEU A 312 8.17 2.77 4.31
CA LEU A 312 7.27 2.12 5.26
C LEU A 312 7.88 2.11 6.67
N ALA A 313 7.07 2.43 7.67
CA ALA A 313 7.49 2.52 9.07
C ALA A 313 8.00 1.17 9.64
N GLY A 314 7.38 0.05 9.26
CA GLY A 314 7.80 -1.28 9.70
C GLY A 314 9.25 -1.61 9.34
N PRO A 315 9.66 -1.53 8.07
CA PRO A 315 11.06 -1.63 7.66
C PRO A 315 11.96 -0.64 8.39
N ALA A 316 11.59 0.64 8.46
CA ALA A 316 12.41 1.69 9.10
C ALA A 316 12.76 1.34 10.57
N ASN A 317 11.78 0.89 11.35
CA ASN A 317 12.00 0.49 12.75
C ASN A 317 12.94 -0.71 12.87
N ARG A 318 12.77 -1.74 12.03
CA ARG A 318 13.67 -2.93 12.03
C ARG A 318 15.08 -2.57 11.59
N GLN A 319 15.23 -1.68 10.62
CA GLN A 319 16.51 -1.15 10.16
C GLN A 319 17.22 -0.38 11.27
N GLY A 320 16.50 0.53 11.98
CA GLY A 320 17.05 1.28 13.10
C GLY A 320 17.61 0.37 14.20
N ARG A 321 16.86 -0.66 14.57
CA ARG A 321 17.32 -1.68 15.54
C ARG A 321 18.59 -2.37 15.07
N ARG A 322 18.66 -2.81 13.80
CA ARG A 322 19.84 -3.48 13.21
C ARG A 322 21.03 -2.57 13.13
N ALA A 323 20.85 -1.30 12.70
CA ALA A 323 21.91 -0.32 12.64
C ALA A 323 22.56 -0.11 14.01
N ALA A 324 21.76 -0.03 15.09
CA ALA A 324 22.29 0.08 16.44
C ALA A 324 23.13 -1.14 16.86
N ASP A 325 22.65 -2.35 16.57
CA ASP A 325 23.43 -3.59 16.82
C ASP A 325 24.75 -3.56 16.03
N SER A 326 24.74 -3.16 14.75
CA SER A 326 25.92 -3.04 13.88
C SER A 326 26.88 -1.95 14.36
N MET A 327 26.39 -0.75 14.68
CA MET A 327 27.18 0.36 15.20
C MET A 327 27.96 -0.02 16.47
N LEU A 328 27.40 -0.89 17.30
CA LEU A 328 28.01 -1.35 18.54
C LEU A 328 28.77 -2.67 18.41
N GLY A 329 29.06 -3.09 17.16
CA GLY A 329 29.86 -4.27 16.87
C GLY A 329 29.21 -5.61 17.27
N ARG A 330 27.88 -5.64 17.45
CA ARG A 330 27.15 -6.87 17.74
C ARG A 330 26.88 -7.66 16.46
N ARG A 331 26.71 -8.97 16.61
CA ARG A 331 26.27 -9.81 15.50
C ARG A 331 24.87 -9.40 15.06
N THR A 332 24.71 -9.13 13.77
CA THR A 332 23.44 -8.85 13.15
C THR A 332 22.97 -10.03 12.29
N THR A 333 21.68 -10.09 12.01
CA THR A 333 21.13 -10.86 10.90
C THR A 333 20.96 -9.90 9.73
N PRO A 334 21.56 -10.15 8.55
CA PRO A 334 21.43 -9.26 7.40
C PRO A 334 19.97 -8.93 7.09
N GLN A 335 19.75 -7.73 6.56
CA GLN A 335 18.41 -7.30 6.17
C GLN A 335 17.82 -8.26 5.16
N ALA A 336 16.64 -8.79 5.47
CA ALA A 336 15.86 -9.53 4.50
C ALA A 336 15.26 -8.57 3.47
N ALA A 337 15.14 -9.02 2.23
CA ALA A 337 14.42 -8.31 1.18
C ALA A 337 12.99 -7.94 1.63
N VAL A 338 12.45 -6.82 1.15
CA VAL A 338 11.15 -6.29 1.57
C VAL A 338 10.02 -6.82 0.71
N LEU A 339 8.82 -6.95 1.29
CA LEU A 339 7.61 -7.38 0.60
C LEU A 339 6.75 -6.20 0.11
N GLY A 340 6.94 -5.01 0.67
CA GLY A 340 6.07 -3.87 0.39
C GLY A 340 4.66 -4.03 0.95
N THR A 341 4.47 -4.80 2.03
CA THR A 341 3.16 -5.00 2.63
C THR A 341 2.61 -3.68 3.16
N ALA A 342 1.42 -3.30 2.66
CA ALA A 342 0.76 -2.06 3.00
C ALA A 342 -0.76 -2.25 3.06
N ILE A 343 -1.42 -1.42 3.86
CA ILE A 343 -2.86 -1.45 4.09
C ILE A 343 -3.37 -0.02 4.24
N VAL A 344 -4.59 0.24 3.77
CA VAL A 344 -5.28 1.51 3.91
C VAL A 344 -6.77 1.28 4.13
N ARG A 345 -7.37 2.12 4.96
CA ARG A 345 -8.82 2.26 5.05
C ARG A 345 -9.29 3.34 4.07
N VAL A 346 -10.40 3.09 3.41
CA VAL A 346 -11.11 4.03 2.55
C VAL A 346 -12.57 3.97 2.93
N PHE A 347 -12.99 4.83 3.83
CA PHE A 347 -14.32 4.83 4.48
C PHE A 347 -14.65 3.45 5.08
N GLY A 348 -15.65 2.76 4.51
CA GLY A 348 -16.08 1.44 4.97
C GLY A 348 -15.26 0.28 4.41
N LEU A 349 -14.33 0.52 3.47
CA LEU A 349 -13.50 -0.51 2.87
C LEU A 349 -12.07 -0.48 3.41
N THR A 350 -11.45 -1.64 3.39
CA THR A 350 -10.01 -1.82 3.61
C THR A 350 -9.39 -2.38 2.35
N ALA A 351 -8.27 -1.81 1.90
CA ALA A 351 -7.46 -2.34 0.80
C ALA A 351 -6.06 -2.65 1.31
N ALA A 352 -5.52 -3.81 0.94
CA ALA A 352 -4.18 -4.23 1.36
C ALA A 352 -3.45 -4.99 0.26
N VAL A 353 -2.13 -4.87 0.26
CA VAL A 353 -1.24 -5.48 -0.73
C VAL A 353 -0.01 -6.09 -0.04
N THR A 354 0.54 -7.15 -0.62
CA THR A 354 1.83 -7.72 -0.23
C THR A 354 2.51 -8.39 -1.42
N GLY A 355 3.83 -8.30 -1.53
CA GLY A 355 4.59 -8.84 -2.65
C GLY A 355 4.44 -8.02 -3.93
N ALA A 356 4.39 -8.66 -5.08
CA ALA A 356 4.34 -8.02 -6.39
C ALA A 356 2.92 -8.03 -6.97
N SER A 357 2.45 -6.88 -7.47
CA SER A 357 1.23 -6.78 -8.28
C SER A 357 1.44 -7.42 -9.67
N GLN A 358 0.35 -7.74 -10.37
CA GLN A 358 0.41 -8.27 -11.75
C GLN A 358 1.24 -7.35 -12.66
N ALA A 359 0.98 -6.04 -12.62
CA ALA A 359 1.73 -5.08 -13.41
C ALA A 359 3.24 -5.06 -13.05
N THR A 360 3.58 -5.31 -11.79
CA THR A 360 4.99 -5.39 -11.37
C THR A 360 5.65 -6.68 -11.87
N LEU A 361 4.96 -7.80 -11.83
CA LEU A 361 5.45 -9.08 -12.35
C LEU A 361 5.63 -9.04 -13.88
N GLN A 362 4.66 -8.47 -14.59
CA GLN A 362 4.74 -8.29 -16.06
C GLN A 362 5.95 -7.42 -16.45
N ARG A 363 6.13 -6.27 -15.80
CA ARG A 363 7.30 -5.39 -16.04
C ARG A 363 8.64 -6.07 -15.73
N ALA A 364 8.66 -6.97 -14.76
CA ALA A 364 9.85 -7.75 -14.39
C ALA A 364 10.06 -8.99 -15.27
N GLY A 365 9.14 -9.31 -16.19
CA GLY A 365 9.19 -10.51 -17.02
C GLY A 365 9.06 -11.82 -16.23
N ILE A 366 8.39 -11.79 -15.08
CA ILE A 366 8.19 -12.96 -14.21
C ILE A 366 6.90 -13.66 -14.62
N ALA A 367 7.02 -14.90 -15.09
CA ALA A 367 5.88 -15.75 -15.44
C ALA A 367 5.03 -16.03 -14.19
N HIS A 368 3.72 -15.87 -14.32
CA HIS A 368 2.79 -16.07 -13.20
C HIS A 368 1.39 -16.40 -13.67
N GLU A 369 0.66 -17.13 -12.82
CA GLU A 369 -0.77 -17.38 -12.89
C GLU A 369 -1.51 -16.51 -11.87
N VAL A 370 -2.70 -16.02 -12.25
CA VAL A 370 -3.49 -15.13 -11.38
C VAL A 370 -4.76 -15.82 -10.94
N VAL A 371 -4.96 -15.87 -9.64
CA VAL A 371 -6.12 -16.48 -9.00
C VAL A 371 -6.97 -15.40 -8.32
N ARG A 372 -8.28 -15.45 -8.54
CA ARG A 372 -9.27 -14.53 -8.00
C ARG A 372 -10.32 -15.28 -7.23
N ILE A 373 -10.57 -14.86 -5.99
CA ILE A 373 -11.61 -15.44 -5.14
C ILE A 373 -12.40 -14.35 -4.40
N HIS A 374 -13.65 -14.64 -4.08
CA HIS A 374 -14.54 -13.73 -3.38
C HIS A 374 -15.28 -14.45 -2.23
N PRO A 375 -14.59 -15.00 -1.24
CA PRO A 375 -15.19 -15.67 -0.09
C PRO A 375 -15.79 -14.69 0.91
N GLY A 376 -16.62 -15.18 1.83
CA GLY A 376 -16.96 -14.46 3.05
C GLY A 376 -15.75 -14.42 4.00
N HIS A 377 -15.62 -13.32 4.77
CA HIS A 377 -14.53 -13.19 5.75
C HIS A 377 -14.70 -14.16 6.94
N HIS A 378 -15.92 -14.63 7.19
CA HIS A 378 -16.24 -15.71 8.12
C HIS A 378 -17.40 -16.57 7.59
N ALA A 379 -17.85 -17.55 8.38
CA ALA A 379 -18.92 -18.48 8.01
C ALA A 379 -20.22 -17.75 7.63
N GLY A 380 -20.74 -17.98 6.42
CA GLY A 380 -21.88 -17.26 5.86
C GLY A 380 -23.21 -17.48 6.60
N TYR A 381 -23.30 -18.52 7.46
CA TYR A 381 -24.47 -18.73 8.32
C TYR A 381 -24.40 -17.92 9.64
N PHE A 382 -23.26 -17.32 9.94
CA PHE A 382 -23.10 -16.42 11.09
C PHE A 382 -23.40 -14.98 10.65
N PRO A 383 -24.15 -14.20 11.45
CA PRO A 383 -24.54 -12.83 11.08
C PRO A 383 -23.36 -11.91 10.82
N GLY A 384 -23.51 -11.01 9.85
CA GLY A 384 -22.49 -9.99 9.53
C GLY A 384 -21.38 -10.49 8.62
N ALA A 385 -21.58 -11.60 7.90
CA ALA A 385 -20.62 -12.07 6.90
C ALA A 385 -20.50 -11.08 5.75
N GLU A 386 -19.28 -10.53 5.58
CA GLU A 386 -18.92 -9.60 4.50
C GLU A 386 -17.98 -10.29 3.51
N GLN A 387 -18.10 -9.90 2.24
CA GLN A 387 -17.27 -10.45 1.18
C GLN A 387 -15.87 -9.87 1.20
N VAL A 388 -14.85 -10.71 0.98
CA VAL A 388 -13.45 -10.30 0.78
C VAL A 388 -13.06 -10.66 -0.65
N HIS A 389 -12.62 -9.67 -1.41
CA HIS A 389 -12.09 -9.84 -2.74
C HIS A 389 -10.58 -10.05 -2.64
N VAL A 390 -10.08 -11.19 -3.07
CA VAL A 390 -8.65 -11.54 -3.02
C VAL A 390 -8.15 -11.86 -4.42
N VAL A 391 -7.06 -11.22 -4.79
CA VAL A 391 -6.30 -11.51 -6.01
C VAL A 391 -4.90 -11.89 -5.61
N ALA A 392 -4.38 -13.02 -6.11
CA ALA A 392 -3.02 -13.44 -5.85
C ALA A 392 -2.36 -14.00 -7.11
N SER A 393 -1.05 -13.80 -7.19
CA SER A 393 -0.21 -14.29 -8.27
C SER A 393 0.71 -15.40 -7.79
N PHE A 394 0.80 -16.47 -8.56
CA PHE A 394 1.65 -17.64 -8.27
C PHE A 394 2.63 -17.87 -9.42
N ALA A 395 3.85 -18.27 -9.10
CA ALA A 395 4.80 -18.73 -10.09
C ALA A 395 4.37 -20.11 -10.66
N PRO A 396 4.87 -20.53 -11.83
CA PRO A 396 4.57 -21.85 -12.39
C PRO A 396 4.94 -23.03 -11.48
N ASP A 397 5.88 -22.82 -10.54
CA ASP A 397 6.26 -23.81 -9.53
C ASP A 397 5.37 -23.78 -8.28
N GLY A 398 4.30 -23.01 -8.30
CA GLY A 398 3.32 -22.86 -7.23
C GLY A 398 3.66 -21.85 -6.15
N ARG A 399 4.86 -21.23 -6.13
CA ARG A 399 5.23 -20.24 -5.12
C ARG A 399 4.35 -18.98 -5.20
N LEU A 400 3.89 -18.49 -4.06
CA LEU A 400 3.20 -17.22 -3.96
C LEU A 400 4.16 -16.06 -4.32
N LEU A 401 3.75 -15.16 -5.20
CA LEU A 401 4.51 -13.99 -5.65
C LEU A 401 3.93 -12.67 -5.14
N GLY A 402 2.64 -12.62 -4.89
CA GLY A 402 1.98 -11.44 -4.37
C GLY A 402 0.50 -11.68 -4.14
N ALA A 403 -0.09 -10.87 -3.29
CA ALA A 403 -1.50 -10.91 -3.00
C ALA A 403 -2.05 -9.53 -2.66
N GLN A 404 -3.31 -9.33 -2.98
CA GLN A 404 -4.06 -8.11 -2.73
C GLN A 404 -5.45 -8.48 -2.22
N ALA A 405 -6.00 -7.68 -1.33
CA ALA A 405 -7.34 -7.90 -0.81
C ALA A 405 -8.08 -6.58 -0.59
N VAL A 406 -9.38 -6.60 -0.90
CA VAL A 406 -10.30 -5.49 -0.64
C VAL A 406 -11.57 -6.06 0.01
N GLY A 407 -12.08 -5.39 1.04
CA GLY A 407 -13.31 -5.80 1.71
C GLY A 407 -13.64 -4.93 2.93
N ARG A 408 -14.82 -5.12 3.50
CA ARG A 408 -15.26 -4.38 4.70
C ARG A 408 -14.69 -4.96 5.99
N ALA A 409 -14.35 -6.24 6.00
CA ALA A 409 -13.83 -6.94 7.17
C ALA A 409 -12.86 -8.06 6.78
N GLY A 410 -11.90 -8.37 7.65
CA GLY A 410 -11.01 -9.53 7.56
C GLY A 410 -9.93 -9.47 6.48
N VAL A 411 -9.70 -8.30 5.87
CA VAL A 411 -8.61 -8.04 4.91
C VAL A 411 -7.25 -8.10 5.61
N ASP A 412 -7.13 -7.42 6.74
CA ASP A 412 -5.93 -7.34 7.58
C ASP A 412 -5.40 -8.72 7.97
N LYS A 413 -6.29 -9.58 8.50
CA LYS A 413 -5.95 -10.95 8.87
C LYS A 413 -5.37 -11.74 7.70
N ARG A 414 -6.00 -11.66 6.51
CA ARG A 414 -5.61 -12.47 5.35
C ARG A 414 -4.33 -11.97 4.72
N ILE A 415 -4.16 -10.65 4.61
CA ILE A 415 -2.93 -10.10 4.04
C ILE A 415 -1.71 -10.39 4.92
N ASP A 416 -1.85 -10.40 6.25
CA ASP A 416 -0.76 -10.74 7.17
C ASP A 416 -0.37 -12.22 7.07
N VAL A 417 -1.34 -13.13 6.93
CA VAL A 417 -1.07 -14.55 6.68
C VAL A 417 -0.36 -14.72 5.32
N LEU A 418 -0.84 -14.08 4.26
CA LEU A 418 -0.24 -14.14 2.93
C LEU A 418 1.15 -13.50 2.89
N ALA A 419 1.38 -12.40 3.61
CA ALA A 419 2.71 -11.80 3.76
C ALA A 419 3.69 -12.74 4.49
N THR A 420 3.20 -13.45 5.49
CA THR A 420 3.98 -14.46 6.22
C THR A 420 4.31 -15.64 5.31
N ALA A 421 3.33 -16.15 4.57
CA ALA A 421 3.49 -17.22 3.59
C ALA A 421 4.50 -16.85 2.50
N LEU A 422 4.39 -15.63 1.94
CA LEU A 422 5.30 -15.11 0.94
C LEU A 422 6.73 -14.98 1.49
N ARG A 423 6.89 -14.51 2.74
CA ARG A 423 8.18 -14.45 3.43
C ARG A 423 8.80 -15.83 3.63
N ALA A 424 7.99 -16.86 3.88
CA ALA A 424 8.42 -18.23 4.04
C ALA A 424 8.67 -18.96 2.70
N GLY A 425 8.32 -18.35 1.56
CA GLY A 425 8.43 -18.96 0.23
C GLY A 425 7.42 -20.07 0.00
N MET A 426 6.26 -19.99 0.65
CA MET A 426 5.19 -20.99 0.57
C MET A 426 4.58 -21.06 -0.82
N THR A 427 4.10 -22.25 -1.17
CA THR A 427 3.41 -22.60 -2.42
C THR A 427 1.89 -22.63 -2.25
N ALA A 428 1.16 -22.82 -3.34
CA ALA A 428 -0.27 -23.07 -3.34
C ALA A 428 -0.64 -24.28 -2.47
N ASP A 429 0.19 -25.35 -2.50
CA ASP A 429 -0.01 -26.55 -1.69
C ASP A 429 0.13 -26.24 -0.21
N ASP A 430 1.15 -25.46 0.17
CA ASP A 430 1.34 -25.05 1.56
C ASP A 430 0.17 -24.19 2.06
N LEU A 431 -0.35 -23.26 1.22
CA LEU A 431 -1.51 -22.44 1.60
C LEU A 431 -2.78 -23.27 1.81
N ALA A 432 -2.97 -24.32 1.02
CA ALA A 432 -4.10 -25.23 1.14
C ALA A 432 -4.09 -26.00 2.47
N GLU A 433 -2.89 -26.32 3.00
CA GLU A 433 -2.67 -27.09 4.22
C GLU A 433 -2.49 -26.23 5.48
N LEU A 434 -2.55 -24.89 5.38
CA LEU A 434 -2.42 -24.04 6.57
C LEU A 434 -3.53 -24.33 7.57
N GLU A 435 -3.14 -24.63 8.82
CA GLU A 435 -4.05 -24.77 9.95
C GLU A 435 -4.30 -23.38 10.57
N LEU A 436 -5.42 -22.77 10.18
CA LEU A 436 -5.79 -21.43 10.61
C LEU A 436 -6.90 -21.48 11.67
N ALA A 437 -6.87 -20.53 12.61
CA ALA A 437 -7.85 -20.44 13.68
C ALA A 437 -9.28 -20.26 13.14
N TYR A 438 -10.19 -21.14 13.54
CA TYR A 438 -11.58 -21.15 13.12
C TYR A 438 -12.55 -21.23 14.31
N ALA A 439 -13.50 -20.33 14.27
CA ALA A 439 -14.83 -20.44 14.86
C ALA A 439 -15.74 -19.51 14.03
N PRO A 440 -17.07 -19.74 13.99
CA PRO A 440 -17.98 -19.02 13.08
C PRO A 440 -17.84 -17.48 13.05
N PRO A 441 -17.61 -16.78 14.18
CA PRO A 441 -17.43 -15.32 14.18
C PRO A 441 -16.09 -14.84 13.59
N PHE A 442 -15.07 -15.72 13.48
CA PHE A 442 -13.70 -15.34 13.15
C PHE A 442 -13.24 -15.80 11.77
N GLY A 443 -13.91 -16.77 11.17
CA GLY A 443 -13.50 -17.35 9.90
C GLY A 443 -14.46 -18.41 9.38
N SER A 444 -13.99 -19.17 8.42
CA SER A 444 -14.64 -20.38 7.89
C SER A 444 -13.70 -21.57 8.08
N ALA A 445 -14.24 -22.78 8.14
CA ALA A 445 -13.41 -24.00 8.20
C ALA A 445 -12.47 -24.12 6.99
N LYS A 446 -12.87 -23.54 5.85
CA LYS A 446 -12.01 -23.27 4.69
C LYS A 446 -11.77 -21.76 4.68
N ASP A 447 -10.72 -21.30 5.36
CA ASP A 447 -10.40 -19.86 5.39
C ASP A 447 -10.13 -19.35 3.96
N PRO A 448 -10.38 -18.08 3.66
CA PRO A 448 -10.02 -17.47 2.37
C PRO A 448 -8.61 -17.81 1.88
N VAL A 449 -7.63 -17.94 2.78
CA VAL A 449 -6.26 -18.34 2.42
C VAL A 449 -6.18 -19.78 1.95
N ASN A 450 -6.85 -20.73 2.65
CA ASN A 450 -6.92 -22.12 2.18
C ASN A 450 -7.68 -22.22 0.84
N MET A 451 -8.79 -21.49 0.71
CA MET A 451 -9.53 -21.44 -0.55
C MET A 451 -8.69 -20.91 -1.72
N LEU A 452 -7.84 -19.92 -1.46
CA LEU A 452 -6.88 -19.41 -2.44
C LEU A 452 -5.91 -20.51 -2.88
N GLY A 453 -5.37 -21.29 -1.93
CA GLY A 453 -4.51 -22.45 -2.19
C GLY A 453 -5.21 -23.49 -3.06
N PHE A 454 -6.44 -23.90 -2.69
CA PHE A 454 -7.21 -24.91 -3.46
C PHE A 454 -7.51 -24.46 -4.90
N VAL A 455 -7.85 -23.18 -5.11
CA VAL A 455 -8.10 -22.66 -6.45
C VAL A 455 -6.80 -22.60 -7.25
N ALA A 456 -5.70 -22.16 -6.62
CA ALA A 456 -4.38 -22.10 -7.26
C ALA A 456 -3.90 -23.48 -7.68
N GLN A 457 -4.05 -24.52 -6.83
CA GLN A 457 -3.74 -25.91 -7.19
C GLN A 457 -4.49 -26.33 -8.46
N ASN A 458 -5.81 -26.15 -8.51
CA ASN A 458 -6.63 -26.52 -9.66
C ASN A 458 -6.26 -25.77 -10.96
N VAL A 459 -5.73 -24.56 -10.84
CA VAL A 459 -5.25 -23.78 -12.00
C VAL A 459 -3.90 -24.30 -12.48
N LEU A 460 -2.96 -24.48 -11.55
CA LEU A 460 -1.58 -24.86 -11.84
C LEU A 460 -1.45 -26.29 -12.36
N ASP A 461 -2.28 -27.23 -11.91
CA ASP A 461 -2.32 -28.61 -12.40
C ASP A 461 -3.20 -28.82 -13.65
N GLY A 462 -3.85 -27.75 -14.12
CA GLY A 462 -4.73 -27.80 -15.30
C GLY A 462 -6.07 -28.48 -15.07
N THR A 463 -6.42 -28.84 -13.83
CA THR A 463 -7.71 -29.46 -13.49
C THR A 463 -8.88 -28.57 -13.86
N VAL A 464 -8.73 -27.23 -13.73
CA VAL A 464 -9.74 -26.24 -14.10
C VAL A 464 -9.13 -25.17 -14.99
N PRO A 465 -9.18 -25.36 -16.32
CA PRO A 465 -8.77 -24.33 -17.28
C PRO A 465 -9.55 -23.03 -17.03
N GLN A 466 -8.85 -21.90 -17.09
CA GLN A 466 -9.46 -20.60 -16.85
C GLN A 466 -9.45 -19.69 -18.07
N TRP A 467 -10.38 -18.75 -18.08
CA TRP A 467 -10.32 -17.51 -18.83
C TRP A 467 -10.45 -16.34 -17.88
N HIS A 468 -9.97 -15.16 -18.27
CA HIS A 468 -9.87 -13.99 -17.41
C HIS A 468 -10.79 -12.87 -17.89
N PRO A 469 -11.16 -11.91 -17.02
CA PRO A 469 -11.96 -10.76 -17.42
C PRO A 469 -11.42 -10.03 -18.67
N ALA A 470 -10.11 -9.94 -18.82
CA ALA A 470 -9.46 -9.30 -19.97
C ALA A 470 -9.71 -10.02 -21.31
N ASP A 471 -10.10 -11.31 -21.28
CA ASP A 471 -10.34 -12.13 -22.47
C ASP A 471 -11.77 -11.97 -23.01
N LEU A 472 -12.62 -11.13 -22.40
CA LEU A 472 -14.05 -11.06 -22.67
C LEU A 472 -14.38 -10.89 -24.16
N ASP A 473 -13.72 -9.99 -24.86
CA ASP A 473 -14.02 -9.71 -26.26
C ASP A 473 -13.67 -10.89 -27.17
N GLU A 474 -12.53 -11.55 -26.93
CA GLU A 474 -12.13 -12.77 -27.63
C GLU A 474 -13.11 -13.91 -27.33
N VAL A 475 -13.46 -14.09 -26.07
CA VAL A 475 -14.40 -15.13 -25.62
C VAL A 475 -15.78 -14.95 -26.27
N ARG A 476 -16.30 -13.72 -26.33
CA ARG A 476 -17.58 -13.43 -26.99
C ARG A 476 -17.55 -13.73 -28.50
N ALA A 477 -16.40 -13.53 -29.13
CA ALA A 477 -16.23 -13.77 -30.56
C ALA A 477 -16.06 -15.27 -30.91
N THR A 478 -15.42 -16.06 -30.04
CA THR A 478 -14.93 -17.40 -30.38
C THR A 478 -15.65 -18.53 -29.61
N SER A 479 -16.29 -18.23 -28.46
CA SER A 479 -16.81 -19.23 -27.53
C SER A 479 -18.32 -19.11 -27.32
N LEU A 480 -18.95 -20.16 -26.80
CA LEU A 480 -20.24 -20.04 -26.17
C LEU A 480 -20.05 -19.54 -24.72
N VAL A 481 -20.59 -18.39 -24.40
CA VAL A 481 -20.65 -17.94 -23.00
C VAL A 481 -21.79 -18.66 -22.28
N LEU A 482 -21.46 -19.43 -21.23
CA LEU A 482 -22.41 -20.19 -20.43
C LEU A 482 -22.52 -19.61 -19.02
N ASP A 483 -23.64 -18.98 -18.72
CA ASP A 483 -23.97 -18.48 -17.39
C ASP A 483 -24.68 -19.57 -16.58
N VAL A 484 -24.04 -20.08 -15.54
CA VAL A 484 -24.59 -21.13 -14.68
C VAL A 484 -25.22 -20.61 -13.39
N ARG A 485 -25.47 -19.29 -13.31
CA ARG A 485 -26.24 -18.68 -12.23
C ARG A 485 -27.72 -19.07 -12.33
N SER A 486 -28.45 -18.77 -11.26
CA SER A 486 -29.93 -18.93 -11.31
C SER A 486 -30.54 -18.01 -12.36
N ARG A 487 -31.74 -18.36 -12.83
CA ARG A 487 -32.50 -17.52 -13.77
C ARG A 487 -32.74 -16.11 -13.22
N ALA A 488 -32.96 -15.98 -11.91
CA ALA A 488 -33.17 -14.69 -11.27
C ALA A 488 -31.89 -13.84 -11.24
N GLU A 489 -30.68 -14.44 -11.09
CA GLU A 489 -29.40 -13.73 -11.20
C GLU A 489 -29.14 -13.31 -12.64
N PHE A 490 -29.42 -14.19 -13.62
CA PHE A 490 -29.30 -13.91 -15.03
C PHE A 490 -30.20 -12.75 -15.48
N ALA A 491 -31.44 -12.72 -15.06
CA ALA A 491 -32.41 -11.67 -15.38
C ALA A 491 -32.00 -10.28 -14.86
N ARG A 492 -31.16 -10.21 -13.82
CA ARG A 492 -30.63 -8.93 -13.29
C ARG A 492 -29.47 -8.35 -14.09
N GLY A 493 -28.93 -9.13 -15.02
CA GLY A 493 -27.82 -8.73 -15.88
C GLY A 493 -26.95 -9.92 -16.23
N HIS A 494 -26.53 -10.01 -17.49
CA HIS A 494 -25.73 -11.10 -18.03
C HIS A 494 -24.85 -10.63 -19.21
N VAL A 495 -23.91 -11.46 -19.64
CA VAL A 495 -23.15 -11.20 -20.86
C VAL A 495 -24.05 -11.37 -22.08
N ALA A 496 -24.06 -10.41 -22.99
CA ALA A 496 -24.88 -10.46 -24.20
C ALA A 496 -24.71 -11.80 -24.94
N HIS A 497 -25.82 -12.41 -25.34
CA HIS A 497 -25.91 -13.71 -26.02
C HIS A 497 -25.40 -14.91 -25.18
N ALA A 498 -25.25 -14.77 -23.88
CA ALA A 498 -24.94 -15.90 -23.01
C ALA A 498 -26.11 -16.87 -22.89
N LEU A 499 -25.83 -18.16 -22.94
CA LEU A 499 -26.80 -19.20 -22.61
C LEU A 499 -26.92 -19.36 -21.08
N ASN A 500 -28.14 -19.31 -20.53
CA ASN A 500 -28.35 -19.56 -19.11
C ASN A 500 -28.79 -21.01 -18.86
N VAL A 501 -27.93 -21.78 -18.23
CA VAL A 501 -28.23 -23.12 -17.71
C VAL A 501 -27.76 -23.19 -16.27
N PRO A 502 -28.67 -23.07 -15.27
CA PRO A 502 -28.32 -23.17 -13.86
C PRO A 502 -27.50 -24.43 -13.57
N HIS A 503 -26.41 -24.28 -12.76
CA HIS A 503 -25.48 -25.38 -12.50
C HIS A 503 -26.15 -26.66 -11.95
N THR A 504 -27.31 -26.52 -11.30
CA THR A 504 -28.12 -27.64 -10.79
C THR A 504 -28.82 -28.42 -11.90
N GLU A 505 -29.09 -27.79 -13.05
CA GLU A 505 -29.78 -28.39 -14.21
C GLU A 505 -28.79 -28.86 -15.28
N LEU A 506 -27.49 -28.47 -15.19
CA LEU A 506 -26.50 -28.65 -16.26
C LEU A 506 -26.38 -30.10 -16.73
N ARG A 507 -26.37 -31.06 -15.78
CA ARG A 507 -26.21 -32.49 -16.11
C ARG A 507 -27.34 -33.05 -16.97
N GLU A 508 -28.55 -32.51 -16.80
CA GLU A 508 -29.75 -32.92 -17.57
C GLU A 508 -29.86 -32.17 -18.91
N ARG A 509 -29.10 -31.05 -19.06
CA ARG A 509 -29.18 -30.14 -20.22
C ARG A 509 -27.88 -30.10 -21.03
N LEU A 510 -27.03 -31.12 -20.94
CA LEU A 510 -25.75 -31.18 -21.67
C LEU A 510 -25.94 -31.15 -23.21
N ASP A 511 -27.01 -31.79 -23.72
CA ASP A 511 -27.33 -31.81 -25.16
C ASP A 511 -27.72 -30.41 -25.66
N GLU A 512 -28.41 -29.61 -24.88
CA GLU A 512 -28.69 -28.21 -25.19
C GLU A 512 -27.42 -27.36 -25.26
N VAL A 513 -26.51 -27.51 -24.29
CA VAL A 513 -25.21 -26.83 -24.31
C VAL A 513 -24.40 -27.28 -25.54
N ARG A 514 -24.42 -28.57 -25.87
CA ARG A 514 -23.70 -29.12 -27.06
C ARG A 514 -24.24 -28.52 -28.34
N ALA A 515 -25.55 -28.45 -28.48
CA ALA A 515 -26.20 -27.85 -29.65
C ALA A 515 -25.88 -26.34 -29.76
N ALA A 516 -25.92 -25.60 -28.67
CA ALA A 516 -25.62 -24.16 -28.64
C ALA A 516 -24.13 -23.88 -28.89
N ALA A 517 -23.25 -24.71 -28.37
CA ALA A 517 -21.79 -24.57 -28.59
C ALA A 517 -21.43 -24.81 -30.07
N ALA A 518 -22.09 -25.74 -30.76
CA ALA A 518 -21.86 -26.07 -32.16
C ALA A 518 -20.36 -26.30 -32.49
N GLY A 519 -19.65 -26.98 -31.57
CA GLY A 519 -18.21 -27.27 -31.69
C GLY A 519 -17.28 -26.14 -31.19
N ARG A 520 -17.79 -25.00 -30.74
CA ARG A 520 -16.99 -23.93 -30.17
C ARG A 520 -16.61 -24.26 -28.71
N PRO A 521 -15.52 -23.69 -28.19
CA PRO A 521 -15.22 -23.71 -26.76
C PRO A 521 -16.38 -23.14 -25.91
N VAL A 522 -16.46 -23.54 -24.64
CA VAL A 522 -17.48 -23.08 -23.68
C VAL A 522 -16.82 -22.26 -22.56
N ALA A 523 -17.12 -20.98 -22.53
CA ALA A 523 -16.64 -20.05 -21.50
C ALA A 523 -17.69 -19.96 -20.38
N VAL A 524 -17.41 -20.61 -19.25
CA VAL A 524 -18.36 -20.78 -18.15
C VAL A 524 -18.15 -19.72 -17.09
N HIS A 525 -19.23 -19.12 -16.59
CA HIS A 525 -19.17 -18.26 -15.43
C HIS A 525 -20.35 -18.44 -14.47
N CYS A 526 -20.12 -18.05 -13.23
CA CYS A 526 -21.17 -17.84 -12.23
C CYS A 526 -20.91 -16.52 -11.48
N GLN A 527 -21.46 -16.34 -10.28
CA GLN A 527 -21.26 -15.10 -9.51
C GLN A 527 -19.80 -14.87 -9.07
N SER A 528 -19.11 -15.91 -8.56
CA SER A 528 -17.78 -15.80 -7.91
C SER A 528 -16.78 -16.88 -8.33
N GLY A 529 -17.06 -17.67 -9.38
CA GLY A 529 -16.19 -18.75 -9.84
C GLY A 529 -16.49 -20.13 -9.24
N VAL A 530 -17.20 -20.24 -8.13
CA VAL A 530 -17.41 -21.52 -7.40
C VAL A 530 -18.37 -22.47 -8.11
N ARG A 531 -19.58 -22.04 -8.48
CA ARG A 531 -20.57 -22.86 -9.20
C ARG A 531 -20.10 -23.20 -10.61
N SER A 532 -19.44 -22.25 -11.26
CA SER A 532 -18.88 -22.45 -12.60
C SER A 532 -17.67 -23.37 -12.60
N ASN A 533 -16.90 -23.46 -11.52
CA ASN A 533 -15.88 -24.50 -11.37
C ASN A 533 -16.51 -25.90 -11.42
N ILE A 534 -17.60 -26.13 -10.67
CA ILE A 534 -18.35 -27.40 -10.72
C ILE A 534 -18.86 -27.67 -12.14
N ALA A 535 -19.44 -26.66 -12.79
CA ALA A 535 -19.97 -26.77 -14.14
C ALA A 535 -18.85 -27.07 -15.17
N THR A 536 -17.72 -26.39 -15.08
CA THR A 536 -16.56 -26.64 -15.94
C THR A 536 -16.06 -28.08 -15.79
N ARG A 537 -16.00 -28.62 -14.57
CA ARG A 537 -15.62 -30.01 -14.36
C ARG A 537 -16.60 -31.02 -14.97
N VAL A 538 -17.91 -30.72 -14.90
CA VAL A 538 -18.93 -31.53 -15.59
C VAL A 538 -18.73 -31.51 -17.11
N LEU A 539 -18.52 -30.32 -17.66
CA LEU A 539 -18.34 -30.15 -19.11
C LEU A 539 -17.05 -30.80 -19.62
N VAL A 540 -15.90 -30.56 -18.96
CA VAL A 540 -14.63 -31.18 -19.35
C VAL A 540 -14.72 -32.71 -19.33
N GLN A 541 -15.36 -33.30 -18.31
CA GLN A 541 -15.56 -34.75 -18.24
C GLN A 541 -16.63 -35.27 -19.21
N SER A 542 -17.39 -34.36 -19.83
CA SER A 542 -18.32 -34.66 -20.91
C SER A 542 -17.77 -34.26 -22.30
N GLU A 543 -16.44 -34.16 -22.40
CA GLU A 543 -15.69 -33.91 -23.65
C GLU A 543 -15.93 -32.54 -24.31
N PHE A 544 -16.28 -31.51 -23.50
CA PHE A 544 -16.29 -30.14 -23.96
C PHE A 544 -14.93 -29.47 -23.72
N ASP A 545 -14.48 -28.60 -24.63
CA ASP A 545 -13.45 -27.60 -24.33
C ASP A 545 -14.07 -26.49 -23.52
N ALA A 546 -13.98 -26.59 -22.20
CA ALA A 546 -14.63 -25.68 -21.26
C ALA A 546 -13.63 -25.02 -20.32
N ARG A 547 -13.82 -23.71 -20.08
CA ARG A 547 -12.97 -22.88 -19.21
C ARG A 547 -13.82 -22.10 -18.21
N ASN A 548 -13.33 -21.99 -16.98
CA ASN A 548 -13.97 -21.24 -15.89
C ASN A 548 -13.51 -19.78 -15.88
N LEU A 549 -14.43 -18.82 -15.71
CA LEU A 549 -14.04 -17.42 -15.48
C LEU A 549 -13.41 -17.27 -14.10
N SER A 550 -12.17 -16.79 -14.08
CA SER A 550 -11.45 -16.44 -12.87
C SER A 550 -12.20 -15.34 -12.11
N GLY A 551 -12.66 -15.62 -10.87
CA GLY A 551 -13.44 -14.70 -10.04
C GLY A 551 -14.91 -14.49 -10.45
N GLY A 552 -15.35 -15.06 -11.58
CA GLY A 552 -16.74 -15.02 -12.03
C GLY A 552 -17.26 -13.63 -12.38
N TRP A 553 -18.60 -13.46 -12.31
CA TRP A 553 -19.29 -12.21 -12.63
C TRP A 553 -18.80 -11.00 -11.83
N LEU A 554 -18.45 -11.20 -10.55
CA LEU A 554 -17.92 -10.14 -9.70
C LEU A 554 -16.62 -9.54 -10.28
N SER A 555 -15.65 -10.37 -10.66
CA SER A 555 -14.43 -9.87 -11.29
C SER A 555 -14.67 -9.30 -12.68
N LEU A 556 -15.60 -9.90 -13.44
CA LEU A 556 -15.92 -9.43 -14.78
C LEU A 556 -16.52 -8.02 -14.77
N THR A 557 -17.51 -7.77 -13.92
CA THR A 557 -18.16 -6.45 -13.83
C THR A 557 -17.27 -5.38 -13.22
N THR A 558 -16.36 -5.77 -12.34
CA THR A 558 -15.35 -4.85 -11.81
C THR A 558 -14.34 -4.44 -12.87
N ALA A 559 -13.89 -5.39 -13.70
CA ALA A 559 -12.97 -5.11 -14.81
C ALA A 559 -13.63 -4.37 -15.99
N HIS A 560 -14.93 -4.54 -16.17
CA HIS A 560 -15.72 -3.94 -17.23
C HIS A 560 -16.94 -3.21 -16.65
N PRO A 561 -16.76 -2.02 -16.05
CA PRO A 561 -17.87 -1.24 -15.46
C PRO A 561 -18.96 -0.88 -16.47
N ASP A 562 -18.60 -0.77 -17.76
CA ASP A 562 -19.51 -0.47 -18.86
C ASP A 562 -20.31 -1.69 -19.36
N LEU A 563 -20.07 -2.87 -18.81
CA LEU A 563 -20.94 -4.01 -19.00
C LEU A 563 -22.32 -3.69 -18.42
N THR A 564 -23.06 -2.87 -19.18
CA THR A 564 -24.48 -2.61 -18.88
C THR A 564 -25.17 -3.96 -18.90
N PRO A 565 -25.92 -4.32 -17.85
CA PRO A 565 -26.75 -5.50 -17.91
C PRO A 565 -27.67 -5.36 -19.14
N VAL A 566 -27.50 -6.21 -20.14
CA VAL A 566 -28.43 -6.24 -21.27
C VAL A 566 -29.74 -6.79 -20.70
N LEU A 567 -30.61 -5.88 -20.28
CA LEU A 567 -32.01 -6.19 -20.15
C LEU A 567 -32.53 -6.29 -21.60
N GLU A 568 -32.53 -7.49 -22.16
CA GLU A 568 -33.26 -7.68 -23.41
C GLU A 568 -34.70 -7.25 -23.20
N PRO A 569 -35.29 -6.44 -24.10
CA PRO A 569 -36.71 -6.11 -23.99
C PRO A 569 -37.50 -7.42 -24.06
N THR A 570 -38.33 -7.63 -23.04
CA THR A 570 -39.29 -8.74 -22.91
C THR A 570 -40.24 -8.77 -24.09
#